data_17d1fbeb93cc7c484bd29b4a5fdedde2
#
_entry.id   17d1fbeb93cc7c484bd29b4a5fdedde2
#
_cell.length_a   1.000
_cell.length_b   1.000
_cell.length_c   1.000
_cell.angle_alpha   90.00
_cell.angle_beta   90.00
_cell.angle_gamma   90.00
#
_symmetry.space_group_name_H-M   'P 1'
#
loop_
_entity.id
_entity.type
_entity.pdbx_description
1 polymer ?
#
loop_
_entity_poly.entity_id
_entity_poly.type
_entity_poly.pdbx_seq_one_letter_code
_entity_poly.pdbx_strand_id
1 'polypeptide(L)'
;KGSYIEDISSIFIDKNNPELSIDVSLLKDDLPIDEEKEIDELILRIKKNEPSLWFNLKDFALNEVLTSIKDDLKLFNVSFDQWFYESSLGDVNDKESQVAEAINTLKDKELAYEEKGAIWLNTSSSGDDKNRVLIRDDGRATYFASDVAYHKDKVDRGFNKLINVWGADHHGYIKRIEASLDGLGFEKEKLSVQLVQFANLFK
;
A
#
# COMPACT_ATOMS: atom_id res chain seq x y z
N LYS A 1 10.32 17.93 0.42
CA LYS A 1 10.30 16.94 1.54
C LYS A 1 10.00 17.74 2.80
N GLY A 2 9.08 17.28 3.65
CA GLY A 2 8.65 18.06 4.82
C GLY A 2 9.68 18.00 5.96
N SER A 3 9.80 19.07 6.76
CA SER A 3 10.69 19.14 7.92
C SER A 3 10.46 18.02 8.95
N TYR A 4 9.25 17.47 9.01
CA TYR A 4 8.92 16.37 9.92
C TYR A 4 9.80 15.13 9.75
N ILE A 5 10.38 14.89 8.56
CA ILE A 5 11.33 13.79 8.33
C ILE A 5 12.62 14.03 9.10
N GLU A 6 13.10 15.26 9.15
CA GLU A 6 14.29 15.64 9.92
C GLU A 6 14.05 15.48 11.43
N ASP A 7 12.84 15.87 11.89
CA ASP A 7 12.43 15.71 13.29
C ASP A 7 12.38 14.22 13.68
N ILE A 8 11.73 13.37 12.86
CA ILE A 8 11.66 11.93 13.10
C ILE A 8 13.07 11.31 13.12
N SER A 9 13.94 11.72 12.19
CA SER A 9 15.32 11.22 12.13
C SER A 9 16.10 11.58 13.38
N SER A 10 15.97 12.81 13.86
CA SER A 10 16.62 13.29 15.09
C SER A 10 16.15 12.49 16.31
N ILE A 11 14.83 12.30 16.44
CA ILE A 11 14.26 11.52 17.55
C ILE A 11 14.75 10.05 17.50
N PHE A 12 14.82 9.46 16.29
CA PHE A 12 15.32 8.09 16.13
C PHE A 12 16.78 7.96 16.57
N ILE A 13 17.64 8.90 16.16
CA ILE A 13 19.04 8.93 16.54
C ILE A 13 19.19 9.08 18.06
N ASP A 14 18.48 10.04 18.67
CA ASP A 14 18.55 10.30 20.12
C ASP A 14 18.10 9.08 20.94
N LYS A 15 17.05 8.39 20.52
CA LYS A 15 16.54 7.18 21.21
C LYS A 15 17.49 5.99 21.09
N ASN A 16 18.24 5.87 20.01
CA ASN A 16 19.10 4.72 19.72
C ASN A 16 20.60 4.98 19.90
N ASN A 17 21.02 6.21 20.25
CA ASN A 17 22.40 6.55 20.56
C ASN A 17 22.74 6.11 22.00
N PRO A 18 23.82 5.31 22.26
CA PRO A 18 25.01 5.08 21.41
C PRO A 18 25.00 3.76 20.62
N GLU A 19 23.88 3.01 20.59
CA GLU A 19 23.84 1.67 19.98
C GLU A 19 23.72 1.72 18.44
N LEU A 20 23.42 2.91 17.89
CA LEU A 20 23.29 3.07 16.44
C LEU A 20 24.66 3.09 15.78
N SER A 21 25.08 1.93 15.27
CA SER A 21 26.28 1.79 14.44
C SER A 21 25.84 1.49 13.00
N ILE A 22 26.03 2.46 12.11
CA ILE A 22 25.82 2.26 10.67
C ILE A 22 27.20 2.14 10.03
N ASP A 23 27.40 1.09 9.23
CA ASP A 23 28.60 1.01 8.41
C ASP A 23 28.54 2.13 7.34
N VAL A 24 29.34 3.18 7.60
CA VAL A 24 29.39 4.38 6.76
C VAL A 24 29.86 4.06 5.33
N SER A 25 30.51 2.91 5.10
CA SER A 25 30.89 2.47 3.76
C SER A 25 29.68 2.17 2.86
N LEU A 26 28.54 1.79 3.45
CA LEU A 26 27.30 1.56 2.72
C LEU A 26 26.73 2.84 2.10
N LEU A 27 27.16 4.01 2.59
CA LEU A 27 26.62 5.31 2.23
C LEU A 27 27.51 6.09 1.23
N LYS A 28 28.71 5.59 0.90
CA LYS A 28 29.75 6.43 0.30
C LYS A 28 30.13 6.14 -1.14
N ASP A 29 30.00 4.92 -1.65
CA ASP A 29 30.61 4.56 -2.94
C ASP A 29 29.55 4.28 -4.02
N ASP A 30 29.77 4.82 -5.22
CA ASP A 30 29.03 4.54 -6.46
C ASP A 30 27.49 4.75 -6.36
N LEU A 31 27.04 5.80 -5.66
CA LEU A 31 25.64 6.17 -5.64
C LEU A 31 25.21 6.86 -6.95
N PRO A 32 23.99 6.60 -7.44
CA PRO A 32 23.43 7.31 -8.58
C PRO A 32 23.38 8.83 -8.35
N ILE A 33 23.57 9.62 -9.40
CA ILE A 33 23.47 11.09 -9.34
C ILE A 33 22.01 11.56 -9.19
N ASP A 34 21.07 10.74 -9.64
CA ASP A 34 19.62 11.00 -9.53
C ASP A 34 19.15 10.74 -8.09
N GLU A 35 18.57 11.74 -7.44
CA GLU A 35 18.20 11.68 -6.02
C GLU A 35 17.22 10.53 -5.69
N GLU A 36 16.29 10.20 -6.57
CA GLU A 36 15.35 9.11 -6.32
C GLU A 36 16.04 7.75 -6.40
N LYS A 37 16.91 7.58 -7.39
CA LYS A 37 17.69 6.35 -7.53
C LYS A 37 18.74 6.21 -6.43
N GLU A 38 19.31 7.31 -5.95
CA GLU A 38 20.21 7.32 -4.81
C GLU A 38 19.51 6.79 -3.56
N ILE A 39 18.31 7.29 -3.27
CA ILE A 39 17.49 6.84 -2.13
C ILE A 39 17.13 5.35 -2.29
N ASP A 40 16.72 4.92 -3.46
CA ASP A 40 16.39 3.52 -3.73
C ASP A 40 17.60 2.60 -3.50
N GLU A 41 18.78 3.01 -3.98
CA GLU A 41 20.03 2.25 -3.79
C GLU A 41 20.42 2.19 -2.31
N LEU A 42 20.35 3.29 -1.57
CA LEU A 42 20.60 3.33 -0.13
C LEU A 42 19.66 2.40 0.64
N ILE A 43 18.37 2.43 0.31
CA ILE A 43 17.37 1.53 0.89
C ILE A 43 17.73 0.07 0.62
N LEU A 44 18.12 -0.27 -0.61
CA LEU A 44 18.51 -1.64 -0.96
C LEU A 44 19.76 -2.09 -0.20
N ARG A 45 20.77 -1.23 -0.06
CA ARG A 45 21.99 -1.52 0.70
C ARG A 45 21.70 -1.77 2.17
N ILE A 46 20.91 -0.89 2.80
CA ILE A 46 20.54 -1.04 4.22
C ILE A 46 19.71 -2.31 4.42
N LYS A 47 18.72 -2.58 3.59
CA LYS A 47 17.93 -3.81 3.65
C LYS A 47 18.77 -5.06 3.57
N LYS A 48 19.80 -5.05 2.72
CA LYS A 48 20.66 -6.21 2.48
C LYS A 48 21.69 -6.43 3.60
N ASN A 49 22.32 -5.36 4.07
CA ASN A 49 23.47 -5.46 4.98
C ASN A 49 23.07 -5.26 6.45
N GLU A 50 22.01 -4.48 6.70
CA GLU A 50 21.55 -4.12 8.04
C GLU A 50 20.00 -4.29 8.16
N PRO A 51 19.47 -5.51 7.94
CA PRO A 51 18.02 -5.74 7.88
C PRO A 51 17.30 -5.37 9.17
N SER A 52 17.94 -5.57 10.32
CA SER A 52 17.37 -5.19 11.63
C SER A 52 17.26 -3.67 11.78
N LEU A 53 18.28 -2.93 11.35
CA LEU A 53 18.26 -1.46 11.35
C LEU A 53 17.17 -0.95 10.42
N TRP A 54 17.07 -1.50 9.22
CA TRP A 54 16.00 -1.14 8.29
C TRP A 54 14.62 -1.34 8.89
N PHE A 55 14.39 -2.50 9.49
CA PHE A 55 13.11 -2.82 10.13
C PHE A 55 12.80 -1.82 11.25
N ASN A 56 13.74 -1.57 12.15
CA ASN A 56 13.56 -0.65 13.28
C ASN A 56 13.31 0.79 12.81
N LEU A 57 14.08 1.26 11.84
CA LEU A 57 13.91 2.61 11.28
C LEU A 57 12.54 2.79 10.63
N LYS A 58 12.15 1.83 9.78
CA LYS A 58 10.86 1.85 9.09
C LYS A 58 9.69 1.80 10.08
N ASP A 59 9.75 0.88 11.05
CA ASP A 59 8.69 0.73 12.05
C ASP A 59 8.59 1.96 12.94
N PHE A 60 9.72 2.50 13.39
CA PHE A 60 9.76 3.73 14.17
C PHE A 60 9.14 4.89 13.41
N ALA A 61 9.60 5.15 12.17
CA ALA A 61 9.09 6.26 11.37
C ALA A 61 7.58 6.13 11.09
N LEU A 62 7.13 4.92 10.79
CA LEU A 62 5.71 4.64 10.58
C LEU A 62 4.88 4.93 11.84
N ASN A 63 5.35 4.49 13.01
CA ASN A 63 4.65 4.69 14.28
C ASN A 63 4.60 6.16 14.71
N GLU A 64 5.67 6.94 14.49
CA GLU A 64 5.67 8.39 14.77
C GLU A 64 4.63 9.11 13.89
N VAL A 65 4.60 8.81 12.57
CA VAL A 65 3.61 9.40 11.66
C VAL A 65 2.18 8.97 12.02
N LEU A 66 1.96 7.68 12.29
CA LEU A 66 0.63 7.17 12.68
C LEU A 66 0.15 7.78 13.99
N THR A 67 1.05 8.02 14.95
CA THR A 67 0.70 8.68 16.21
C THR A 67 0.20 10.09 15.96
N SER A 68 0.92 10.87 15.14
CA SER A 68 0.48 12.22 14.75
C SER A 68 -0.89 12.20 14.06
N ILE A 69 -1.10 11.27 13.11
CA ILE A 69 -2.40 11.12 12.42
C ILE A 69 -3.53 10.76 13.41
N LYS A 70 -3.27 9.87 14.36
CA LYS A 70 -4.26 9.48 15.38
C LYS A 70 -4.62 10.65 16.29
N ASP A 71 -3.63 11.46 16.67
CA ASP A 71 -3.85 12.63 17.51
C ASP A 71 -4.69 13.69 16.76
N ASP A 72 -4.38 13.95 15.49
CA ASP A 72 -5.17 14.85 14.65
C ASP A 72 -6.62 14.37 14.50
N LEU A 73 -6.81 13.09 14.20
CA LEU A 73 -8.16 12.51 14.07
C LEU A 73 -8.93 12.57 15.38
N LYS A 74 -8.26 12.40 16.53
CA LYS A 74 -8.88 12.54 17.84
C LYS A 74 -9.39 13.96 18.09
N LEU A 75 -8.68 14.99 17.61
CA LEU A 75 -9.17 16.38 17.68
C LEU A 75 -10.46 16.58 16.88
N PHE A 76 -10.65 15.83 15.79
CA PHE A 76 -11.89 15.80 15.02
C PHE A 76 -12.95 14.85 15.59
N ASN A 77 -12.70 14.23 16.75
CA ASN A 77 -13.55 13.21 17.34
C ASN A 77 -13.81 12.01 16.40
N VAL A 78 -12.77 11.64 15.62
CA VAL A 78 -12.78 10.47 14.74
C VAL A 78 -11.89 9.40 15.34
N SER A 79 -12.45 8.20 15.50
CA SER A 79 -11.73 7.01 15.95
C SER A 79 -11.97 5.84 15.01
N PHE A 80 -11.01 4.93 14.96
CA PHE A 80 -11.12 3.70 14.18
C PHE A 80 -11.01 2.49 15.13
N ASP A 81 -11.84 1.50 14.90
CA ASP A 81 -11.79 0.23 15.64
C ASP A 81 -10.56 -0.60 15.25
N GLN A 82 -10.13 -0.48 13.99
CA GLN A 82 -8.97 -1.20 13.47
C GLN A 82 -8.13 -0.32 12.55
N TRP A 83 -6.84 -0.30 12.80
CA TRP A 83 -5.81 0.21 11.90
C TRP A 83 -5.25 -0.97 11.10
N PHE A 84 -5.51 -0.96 9.80
CA PHE A 84 -5.09 -2.04 8.92
C PHE A 84 -3.77 -1.69 8.23
N TYR A 85 -2.81 -2.59 8.27
CA TYR A 85 -1.52 -2.42 7.63
C TYR A 85 -1.53 -3.17 6.30
N GLU A 86 -1.29 -2.48 5.18
CA GLU A 86 -1.21 -3.09 3.85
C GLU A 86 -0.17 -4.22 3.81
N SER A 87 0.94 -4.09 4.55
CA SER A 87 1.96 -5.11 4.65
C SER A 87 1.47 -6.45 5.24
N SER A 88 0.32 -6.46 5.93
CA SER A 88 -0.29 -7.70 6.43
C SER A 88 -0.92 -8.57 5.34
N LEU A 89 -1.15 -7.99 4.15
CA LEU A 89 -1.63 -8.73 2.98
C LEU A 89 -0.55 -9.66 2.38
N GLY A 90 0.71 -9.43 2.74
CA GLY A 90 1.86 -10.17 2.27
C GLY A 90 2.34 -9.79 0.87
N ASP A 91 3.41 -10.43 0.42
CA ASP A 91 4.02 -10.21 -0.89
C ASP A 91 3.40 -11.18 -1.92
N VAL A 92 3.22 -10.72 -3.15
CA VAL A 92 2.67 -11.54 -4.24
C VAL A 92 3.52 -12.77 -4.58
N ASN A 93 4.81 -12.73 -4.28
CA ASN A 93 5.73 -13.85 -4.48
C ASN A 93 5.63 -14.91 -3.36
N ASP A 94 5.01 -14.57 -2.24
CA ASP A 94 4.62 -15.54 -1.23
C ASP A 94 3.26 -16.15 -1.60
N LYS A 95 3.27 -17.44 -1.95
CA LYS A 95 2.07 -18.16 -2.42
C LYS A 95 0.96 -18.25 -1.38
N GLU A 96 1.29 -18.10 -0.11
CA GLU A 96 0.35 -18.13 1.01
C GLU A 96 -0.17 -16.74 1.39
N SER A 97 0.31 -15.69 0.71
CA SER A 97 -0.13 -14.32 0.96
C SER A 97 -1.57 -14.08 0.49
N GLN A 98 -2.26 -13.16 1.14
CA GLN A 98 -3.61 -12.76 0.73
C GLN A 98 -3.64 -12.14 -0.68
N VAL A 99 -2.55 -11.45 -1.07
CA VAL A 99 -2.41 -10.91 -2.44
C VAL A 99 -2.35 -12.04 -3.46
N ALA A 100 -1.51 -13.05 -3.23
CA ALA A 100 -1.42 -14.21 -4.14
C ALA A 100 -2.72 -14.99 -4.19
N GLU A 101 -3.38 -15.22 -3.04
CA GLU A 101 -4.68 -15.90 -2.97
C GLU A 101 -5.76 -15.18 -3.79
N ALA A 102 -5.88 -13.86 -3.63
CA ALA A 102 -6.87 -13.08 -4.37
C ALA A 102 -6.63 -13.16 -5.89
N ILE A 103 -5.36 -13.05 -6.34
CA ILE A 103 -5.01 -13.14 -7.75
C ILE A 103 -5.26 -14.55 -8.30
N ASN A 104 -4.92 -15.60 -7.55
CA ASN A 104 -5.16 -16.99 -7.96
C ASN A 104 -6.66 -17.26 -8.09
N THR A 105 -7.48 -16.77 -7.15
CA THR A 105 -8.95 -16.86 -7.25
C THR A 105 -9.48 -16.24 -8.53
N LEU A 106 -8.94 -15.10 -8.96
CA LEU A 106 -9.34 -14.44 -10.21
C LEU A 106 -8.84 -15.21 -11.45
N LYS A 107 -7.65 -15.83 -11.38
CA LYS A 107 -7.14 -16.69 -12.46
C LYS A 107 -7.96 -17.96 -12.62
N ASP A 108 -8.31 -18.63 -11.54
CA ASP A 108 -9.12 -19.84 -11.55
C ASP A 108 -10.52 -19.61 -12.16
N LYS A 109 -11.00 -18.37 -12.08
CA LYS A 109 -12.25 -17.94 -12.72
C LYS A 109 -12.07 -17.38 -14.15
N GLU A 110 -10.87 -17.46 -14.71
CA GLU A 110 -10.51 -16.94 -16.04
C GLU A 110 -10.73 -15.43 -16.21
N LEU A 111 -10.78 -14.69 -15.09
CA LEU A 111 -10.94 -13.23 -15.09
C LEU A 111 -9.60 -12.51 -15.05
N ALA A 112 -8.56 -13.13 -14.50
CA ALA A 112 -7.19 -12.67 -14.62
C ALA A 112 -6.41 -13.56 -15.60
N TYR A 113 -5.61 -12.93 -16.46
CA TYR A 113 -4.87 -13.59 -17.52
C TYR A 113 -3.45 -13.02 -17.63
N GLU A 114 -2.54 -13.80 -18.21
CA GLU A 114 -1.18 -13.36 -18.48
C GLU A 114 -1.05 -12.82 -19.91
N GLU A 115 -0.47 -11.63 -20.03
CA GLU A 115 -0.11 -11.04 -21.32
C GLU A 115 1.24 -10.32 -21.19
N LYS A 116 2.20 -10.67 -22.07
CA LYS A 116 3.55 -10.07 -22.12
C LYS A 116 4.30 -10.08 -20.77
N GLY A 117 4.16 -11.19 -20.04
CA GLY A 117 4.79 -11.35 -18.72
C GLY A 117 4.10 -10.65 -17.55
N ALA A 118 3.05 -9.88 -17.81
CA ALA A 118 2.24 -9.22 -16.79
C ALA A 118 0.92 -9.97 -16.57
N ILE A 119 0.35 -9.88 -15.36
CA ILE A 119 -0.97 -10.43 -15.04
C ILE A 119 -1.99 -9.30 -15.03
N TRP A 120 -3.02 -9.46 -15.82
CA TRP A 120 -4.08 -8.49 -16.04
C TRP A 120 -5.41 -8.98 -15.47
N LEU A 121 -6.23 -8.08 -14.95
CA LEU A 121 -7.64 -8.32 -14.64
C LEU A 121 -8.50 -7.76 -15.78
N ASN A 122 -9.46 -8.55 -16.23
CA ASN A 122 -10.45 -8.16 -17.24
C ASN A 122 -11.53 -7.27 -16.63
N THR A 123 -11.17 -6.04 -16.29
CA THR A 123 -12.09 -5.04 -15.70
C THR A 123 -13.02 -4.42 -16.73
N SER A 124 -12.64 -4.42 -18.01
CA SER A 124 -13.45 -3.85 -19.09
C SER A 124 -14.77 -4.60 -19.29
N SER A 125 -14.82 -5.91 -19.04
CA SER A 125 -16.04 -6.69 -19.09
C SER A 125 -17.08 -6.27 -18.04
N SER A 126 -16.64 -5.61 -16.96
CA SER A 126 -17.48 -5.14 -15.86
C SER A 126 -17.69 -3.61 -15.87
N GLY A 127 -17.31 -2.92 -16.98
CA GLY A 127 -17.63 -1.51 -17.22
C GLY A 127 -16.51 -0.53 -16.86
N ASP A 128 -15.25 -0.99 -16.66
CA ASP A 128 -14.08 -0.13 -16.66
C ASP A 128 -13.70 0.25 -18.11
N ASP A 129 -12.95 1.30 -18.31
CA ASP A 129 -12.52 1.79 -19.63
C ASP A 129 -11.50 0.87 -20.31
N LYS A 130 -10.75 0.07 -19.52
CA LYS A 130 -9.75 -0.90 -19.99
C LYS A 130 -9.40 -1.92 -18.93
N ASN A 131 -8.74 -3.01 -19.34
CA ASN A 131 -8.18 -3.99 -18.40
C ASN A 131 -7.04 -3.42 -17.56
N ARG A 132 -6.81 -3.97 -16.39
CA ARG A 132 -5.85 -3.44 -15.41
C ARG A 132 -4.81 -4.46 -15.00
N VAL A 133 -3.57 -3.99 -14.90
CA VAL A 133 -2.44 -4.80 -14.45
C VAL A 133 -2.56 -5.05 -12.94
N LEU A 134 -2.50 -6.31 -12.54
CA LEU A 134 -2.35 -6.76 -11.15
C LEU A 134 -0.87 -6.97 -10.81
N ILE A 135 -0.15 -7.72 -11.66
CA ILE A 135 1.30 -7.95 -11.50
C ILE A 135 1.99 -7.46 -12.76
N ARG A 136 3.04 -6.68 -12.60
CA ARG A 136 3.86 -6.17 -13.70
C ARG A 136 4.72 -7.28 -14.29
N ASP A 137 5.29 -7.04 -15.46
CA ASP A 137 6.23 -7.93 -16.16
C ASP A 137 7.53 -8.19 -15.37
N ASP A 138 7.89 -7.32 -14.44
CA ASP A 138 8.99 -7.48 -13.50
C ASP A 138 8.62 -8.29 -12.24
N GLY A 139 7.38 -8.81 -12.15
CA GLY A 139 6.88 -9.61 -11.04
C GLY A 139 6.37 -8.82 -9.84
N ARG A 140 6.43 -7.48 -9.86
CA ARG A 140 5.94 -6.64 -8.77
C ARG A 140 4.42 -6.45 -8.83
N ALA A 141 3.76 -6.58 -7.68
CA ALA A 141 2.35 -6.23 -7.55
C ALA A 141 2.14 -4.72 -7.77
N THR A 142 1.00 -4.38 -8.34
CA THR A 142 0.51 -2.99 -8.40
C THR A 142 -0.26 -2.66 -7.12
N TYR A 143 -0.47 -1.38 -6.84
CA TYR A 143 -1.39 -0.96 -5.76
C TYR A 143 -2.80 -1.56 -5.95
N PHE A 144 -3.22 -1.74 -7.19
CA PHE A 144 -4.52 -2.35 -7.48
C PHE A 144 -4.60 -3.80 -7.00
N ALA A 145 -3.52 -4.58 -7.09
CA ALA A 145 -3.48 -5.93 -6.57
C ALA A 145 -3.65 -5.97 -5.04
N SER A 146 -2.98 -5.07 -4.32
CA SER A 146 -3.16 -4.91 -2.86
C SER A 146 -4.59 -4.50 -2.51
N ASP A 147 -5.18 -3.57 -3.27
CA ASP A 147 -6.55 -3.13 -3.06
C ASP A 147 -7.57 -4.24 -3.27
N VAL A 148 -7.37 -5.09 -4.29
CA VAL A 148 -8.20 -6.28 -4.53
C VAL A 148 -8.13 -7.23 -3.33
N ALA A 149 -6.93 -7.54 -2.86
CA ALA A 149 -6.72 -8.40 -1.68
C ALA A 149 -7.34 -7.78 -0.42
N TYR A 150 -7.19 -6.48 -0.21
CA TYR A 150 -7.77 -5.79 0.93
C TYR A 150 -9.31 -5.79 0.93
N HIS A 151 -9.94 -5.65 -0.23
CA HIS A 151 -11.39 -5.75 -0.32
C HIS A 151 -11.88 -7.19 -0.07
N LYS A 152 -11.12 -8.20 -0.54
CA LYS A 152 -11.37 -9.60 -0.19
C LYS A 152 -11.28 -9.81 1.33
N ASP A 153 -10.23 -9.32 1.98
CA ASP A 153 -10.05 -9.41 3.44
C ASP A 153 -11.26 -8.82 4.20
N LYS A 154 -11.78 -7.65 3.77
CA LYS A 154 -12.96 -7.05 4.40
C LYS A 154 -14.18 -7.97 4.33
N VAL A 155 -14.39 -8.65 3.21
CA VAL A 155 -15.50 -9.60 3.05
C VAL A 155 -15.25 -10.87 3.85
N ASP A 156 -14.04 -11.39 3.85
CA ASP A 156 -13.65 -12.59 4.62
C ASP A 156 -13.79 -12.37 6.13
N ARG A 157 -13.60 -11.14 6.60
CA ARG A 157 -13.91 -10.74 7.99
C ARG A 157 -15.41 -10.67 8.30
N GLY A 158 -16.28 -10.93 7.34
CA GLY A 158 -17.72 -11.04 7.53
C GLY A 158 -18.50 -9.72 7.40
N PHE A 159 -17.91 -8.67 6.85
CA PHE A 159 -18.63 -7.42 6.61
C PHE A 159 -19.61 -7.59 5.44
N ASN A 160 -20.90 -7.34 5.72
CA ASN A 160 -21.96 -7.45 4.73
C ASN A 160 -22.12 -6.19 3.86
N LYS A 161 -21.53 -5.07 4.29
CA LYS A 161 -21.52 -3.81 3.56
C LYS A 161 -20.17 -3.14 3.71
N LEU A 162 -19.59 -2.76 2.59
CA LEU A 162 -18.33 -2.03 2.50
C LEU A 162 -18.63 -0.58 2.14
N ILE A 163 -18.12 0.36 2.93
CA ILE A 163 -18.23 1.79 2.65
C ILE A 163 -16.81 2.34 2.56
N ASN A 164 -16.41 2.72 1.35
CA ASN A 164 -15.12 3.39 1.13
C ASN A 164 -15.33 4.91 1.10
N VAL A 165 -14.50 5.63 1.85
CA VAL A 165 -14.45 7.09 1.83
C VAL A 165 -13.18 7.49 1.11
N TRP A 166 -13.30 8.06 -0.10
CA TRP A 166 -12.19 8.38 -0.98
C TRP A 166 -12.18 9.85 -1.39
N GLY A 167 -11.01 10.35 -1.78
CA GLY A 167 -10.89 11.62 -2.49
C GLY A 167 -11.62 11.58 -3.83
N ALA A 168 -12.17 12.71 -4.26
CA ALA A 168 -12.94 12.81 -5.50
C ALA A 168 -12.11 12.49 -6.76
N ASP A 169 -10.80 12.63 -6.69
CA ASP A 169 -9.83 12.24 -7.72
C ASP A 169 -9.81 10.72 -7.99
N HIS A 170 -10.28 9.89 -7.04
CA HIS A 170 -10.41 8.44 -7.20
C HIS A 170 -11.71 7.98 -7.87
N HIS A 171 -12.56 8.89 -8.39
CA HIS A 171 -13.82 8.53 -9.04
C HIS A 171 -13.65 7.41 -10.09
N GLY A 172 -12.63 7.49 -10.96
CA GLY A 172 -12.35 6.49 -11.98
C GLY A 172 -11.89 5.12 -11.45
N TYR A 173 -11.61 5.03 -10.14
CA TYR A 173 -11.13 3.80 -9.51
C TYR A 173 -12.27 2.90 -9.05
N ILE A 174 -13.48 3.44 -8.92
CA ILE A 174 -14.66 2.71 -8.40
C ILE A 174 -14.95 1.47 -9.24
N LYS A 175 -15.00 1.63 -10.58
CA LYS A 175 -15.31 0.53 -11.50
C LYS A 175 -14.30 -0.61 -11.43
N ARG A 176 -13.04 -0.33 -11.13
CA ARG A 176 -12.00 -1.34 -10.96
C ARG A 176 -12.25 -2.22 -9.74
N ILE A 177 -12.62 -1.59 -8.61
CA ILE A 177 -12.93 -2.33 -7.38
C ILE A 177 -14.25 -3.08 -7.50
N GLU A 178 -15.28 -2.49 -8.11
CA GLU A 178 -16.54 -3.19 -8.40
C GLU A 178 -16.27 -4.46 -9.24
N ALA A 179 -15.47 -4.35 -10.31
CA ALA A 179 -15.09 -5.47 -11.16
C ALA A 179 -14.31 -6.56 -10.40
N SER A 180 -13.41 -6.17 -9.50
CA SER A 180 -12.63 -7.12 -8.72
C SER A 180 -13.49 -7.87 -7.70
N LEU A 181 -14.42 -7.18 -7.03
CA LEU A 181 -15.36 -7.80 -6.10
C LEU A 181 -16.28 -8.80 -6.82
N ASP A 182 -16.86 -8.40 -7.94
CA ASP A 182 -17.69 -9.27 -8.78
C ASP A 182 -16.90 -10.50 -9.23
N GLY A 183 -15.67 -10.30 -9.68
CA GLY A 183 -14.75 -11.38 -10.04
C GLY A 183 -14.42 -12.33 -8.89
N LEU A 184 -14.27 -11.82 -7.69
CA LEU A 184 -14.06 -12.64 -6.48
C LEU A 184 -15.34 -13.38 -6.05
N GLY A 185 -16.50 -13.02 -6.60
CA GLY A 185 -17.80 -13.65 -6.30
C GLY A 185 -18.57 -12.92 -5.21
N PHE A 186 -18.24 -11.67 -4.97
CA PHE A 186 -18.96 -10.83 -4.02
C PHE A 186 -19.92 -9.90 -4.75
N GLU A 187 -21.09 -9.68 -4.15
CA GLU A 187 -22.08 -8.78 -4.69
C GLU A 187 -21.54 -7.33 -4.65
N LYS A 188 -21.26 -6.75 -5.81
CA LYS A 188 -20.73 -5.37 -5.93
C LYS A 188 -21.67 -4.32 -5.32
N GLU A 189 -22.97 -4.62 -5.22
CA GLU A 189 -23.98 -3.79 -4.59
C GLU A 189 -23.75 -3.60 -3.08
N LYS A 190 -22.94 -4.46 -2.47
CA LYS A 190 -22.49 -4.31 -1.08
C LYS A 190 -21.40 -3.25 -0.93
N LEU A 191 -20.77 -2.80 -2.01
CA LEU A 191 -19.83 -1.70 -2.01
C LEU A 191 -20.56 -0.37 -2.19
N SER A 192 -20.27 0.57 -1.32
CA SER A 192 -20.67 1.98 -1.45
C SER A 192 -19.44 2.86 -1.37
N VAL A 193 -19.23 3.74 -2.33
CA VAL A 193 -18.10 4.68 -2.31
C VAL A 193 -18.61 6.09 -2.09
N GLN A 194 -18.15 6.71 -1.00
CA GLN A 194 -18.41 8.10 -0.69
C GLN A 194 -17.20 8.92 -1.15
N LEU A 195 -17.40 9.75 -2.17
CA LEU A 195 -16.36 10.66 -2.65
C LEU A 195 -16.41 11.98 -1.85
N VAL A 196 -15.24 12.42 -1.40
CA VAL A 196 -15.07 13.65 -0.62
C VAL A 196 -14.13 14.59 -1.37
N GLN A 197 -14.54 15.84 -1.54
CA GLN A 197 -13.74 16.89 -2.17
C GLN A 197 -12.87 17.62 -1.13
N PHE A 198 -11.77 18.18 -1.59
CA PHE A 198 -10.94 19.05 -0.76
C PHE A 198 -11.72 20.24 -0.23
N ALA A 199 -11.53 20.53 1.07
CA ALA A 199 -11.94 21.78 1.67
C ALA A 199 -10.67 22.63 1.94
N ASN A 200 -10.59 23.81 1.33
CA ASN A 200 -9.52 24.76 1.60
C ASN A 200 -9.97 25.73 2.67
N LEU A 201 -9.14 25.89 3.71
CA LEU A 201 -9.31 26.92 4.73
C LEU A 201 -8.46 28.14 4.34
N PHE A 202 -9.12 29.26 4.11
CA PHE A 202 -8.48 30.53 3.87
C PHE A 202 -8.50 31.36 5.15
N LYS A 203 -7.37 32.00 5.49
CA LYS A 203 -7.29 32.99 6.56
C LYS A 203 -7.62 34.36 5.99
#